data_797d2872de7bf3450933a9d0867001b1
#
_entry.id   797d2872de7bf3450933a9d0867001b1
#
_cell.length_a   1.000
_cell.length_b   1.000
_cell.length_c   1.000
_cell.angle_alpha   90.00
_cell.angle_beta   90.00
_cell.angle_gamma   90.00
#
_symmetry.space_group_name_H-M   'P 1'
#
loop_
_entity.id
_entity.type
_entity.pdbx_description
1 polymer ?
#
loop_
_entity_poly.entity_id
_entity_poly.type
_entity_poly.pdbx_seq_one_letter_code
_entity_poly.pdbx_strand_id
1 'polypeptide(L)'
;MNRKTLALTAAAGLLTPALAACGSATGQGAGTGAIVVGTTDRYEAADYAPAPFDPAYAYDAGAWNVLRQTVQTLMHTPRGGGQPVPEAASDCRFTDNGNESYRCTLRPGLKFASGEPLTAKDVKFSIDRVRTINAENGPSSLLSTIDTVEVKSADTVVFHLKTPDATFPYKLATPAAGIVSEKAYDAKKLRAGFAVDGSGPYTMKAEVKGDHLVRAVFSKNPNYKGDLKLQNDKVELRTFTDSAAMGKALTDGRIHMVSRTLSPAQITEFSANPPKGVKLTQMPGLEIRYIGFNTDAPAVKDKAVRQALAAAVDRNAIISKVYGKAAQPLYSLVPTSVPGHVNSFRNKYGEANTAKAAALLKDAGIKTPVKLTLNYTKDHYGDGTATEFETLKNQLNSTQLFDITVQGSDWTEFRPAQKKGDYAAYGLGWFPDYADADNFLAPFLEQDNFLGTPYANSTVRTKLIPESRKAVDRNVAAPAISEMQDIVAEDVPVLPLWQGKQYVAARDGITGVEWSVNAISDLQLWELGRGVSG
;
A
#
# COMPACT_ATOMS: atom_id res chain seq x y z
N MET A 1 -85.12 -18.99 -7.20
CA MET A 1 -85.67 -20.19 -6.49
C MET A 1 -84.75 -20.57 -5.36
N ASN A 2 -85.26 -20.41 -4.12
CA ASN A 2 -85.14 -21.28 -2.93
C ASN A 2 -83.74 -21.70 -2.46
N ARG A 3 -83.36 -21.62 -1.24
CA ARG A 3 -83.84 -21.33 0.14
C ARG A 3 -82.64 -21.56 1.05
N LYS A 4 -82.32 -20.63 1.92
CA LYS A 4 -82.33 -20.71 3.40
C LYS A 4 -81.71 -21.99 4.00
N THR A 5 -80.78 -21.91 4.94
CA THR A 5 -81.09 -21.83 6.37
C THR A 5 -79.87 -21.45 7.24
N LEU A 6 -80.17 -20.64 8.26
CA LEU A 6 -79.33 -20.30 9.43
C LEU A 6 -79.11 -21.55 10.33
N ALA A 7 -78.01 -21.54 11.11
CA ALA A 7 -77.99 -21.97 12.50
C ALA A 7 -76.93 -21.27 13.31
N LEU A 8 -77.34 -20.54 14.35
CA LEU A 8 -76.56 -20.05 15.49
C LEU A 8 -76.25 -21.20 16.46
N THR A 9 -75.16 -21.11 17.20
CA THR A 9 -74.99 -21.34 18.67
C THR A 9 -73.50 -21.29 18.98
N ALA A 10 -73.01 -20.55 19.85
CA ALA A 10 -73.09 -20.21 21.24
C ALA A 10 -71.66 -20.23 21.84
N ALA A 11 -71.37 -19.18 22.57
CA ALA A 11 -70.08 -18.88 23.23
C ALA A 11 -69.77 -19.84 24.38
N ALA A 12 -68.46 -20.09 24.58
CA ALA A 12 -67.94 -20.43 25.91
C ALA A 12 -66.55 -19.81 26.07
N GLY A 13 -66.46 -18.85 26.96
CA GLY A 13 -65.21 -18.23 27.35
C GLY A 13 -64.35 -19.14 28.23
N LEU A 14 -63.04 -19.02 28.05
CA LEU A 14 -62.05 -19.49 29.02
C LEU A 14 -60.98 -18.43 29.17
N LEU A 15 -61.00 -17.76 30.31
CA LEU A 15 -59.91 -16.93 30.84
C LEU A 15 -58.73 -17.84 31.17
N THR A 16 -57.56 -17.52 30.63
CA THR A 16 -56.31 -18.02 31.16
C THR A 16 -55.42 -16.84 31.62
N PRO A 17 -54.73 -16.96 32.75
CA PRO A 17 -53.98 -15.84 33.35
C PRO A 17 -52.62 -15.61 32.64
N ALA A 18 -52.30 -14.33 32.47
CA ALA A 18 -51.00 -13.88 32.05
C ALA A 18 -49.94 -14.16 33.15
N LEU A 19 -49.09 -15.13 32.93
CA LEU A 19 -47.84 -15.29 33.65
C LEU A 19 -46.80 -14.33 33.05
N ALA A 20 -46.51 -13.28 33.80
CA ALA A 20 -45.35 -12.43 33.56
C ALA A 20 -44.07 -13.25 33.81
N ALA A 21 -43.48 -13.76 32.73
CA ALA A 21 -42.12 -14.30 32.75
C ALA A 21 -41.15 -13.11 32.65
N CYS A 22 -40.49 -12.73 33.75
CA CYS A 22 -39.24 -12.01 33.73
C CYS A 22 -38.21 -12.84 32.99
N GLY A 23 -38.10 -12.61 31.70
CA GLY A 23 -37.01 -13.13 30.89
C GLY A 23 -35.76 -12.31 31.15
N SER A 24 -34.81 -12.89 31.88
CA SER A 24 -33.43 -12.47 31.99
C SER A 24 -32.90 -12.04 30.61
N ALA A 25 -32.35 -10.84 30.54
CA ALA A 25 -31.58 -10.34 29.41
C ALA A 25 -30.38 -11.27 29.18
N THR A 26 -30.59 -12.28 28.35
CA THR A 26 -29.49 -13.04 27.78
C THR A 26 -28.82 -12.17 26.73
N GLY A 27 -27.48 -12.07 26.82
CA GLY A 27 -26.62 -11.21 26.05
C GLY A 27 -27.01 -11.09 24.58
N GLN A 28 -26.99 -9.86 24.10
CA GLN A 28 -27.07 -9.57 22.66
C GLN A 28 -25.96 -10.32 21.97
N GLY A 29 -26.32 -11.38 21.25
CA GLY A 29 -25.44 -12.11 20.38
C GLY A 29 -24.77 -11.17 19.40
N ALA A 30 -23.48 -11.35 19.17
CA ALA A 30 -22.72 -10.66 18.15
C ALA A 30 -23.52 -10.56 16.86
N GLY A 31 -23.76 -9.36 16.37
CA GLY A 31 -24.59 -9.13 15.18
C GLY A 31 -24.06 -9.94 13.98
N THR A 32 -24.91 -10.78 13.39
CA THR A 32 -24.60 -11.69 12.27
C THR A 32 -24.40 -10.96 10.91
N GLY A 33 -24.42 -9.63 10.90
CA GLY A 33 -24.22 -8.84 9.67
C GLY A 33 -22.74 -8.68 9.29
N ALA A 34 -22.48 -8.54 7.98
CA ALA A 34 -21.15 -8.25 7.47
C ALA A 34 -20.55 -6.97 8.10
N ILE A 35 -19.25 -6.98 8.38
CA ILE A 35 -18.51 -5.75 8.70
C ILE A 35 -18.36 -4.95 7.40
N VAL A 36 -18.67 -3.66 7.41
CA VAL A 36 -18.62 -2.81 6.22
C VAL A 36 -17.46 -1.82 6.37
N VAL A 37 -16.49 -1.91 5.49
CA VAL A 37 -15.32 -1.04 5.41
C VAL A 37 -15.48 -0.07 4.24
N GLY A 38 -15.24 1.21 4.47
CA GLY A 38 -15.24 2.24 3.43
C GLY A 38 -13.84 2.55 2.93
N THR A 39 -13.71 2.84 1.64
CA THR A 39 -12.49 3.33 1.00
C THR A 39 -12.83 4.35 -0.09
N THR A 40 -11.91 5.26 -0.38
CA THR A 40 -11.95 6.12 -1.57
C THR A 40 -11.03 5.60 -2.68
N ASP A 41 -10.42 4.41 -2.51
CA ASP A 41 -9.70 3.75 -3.60
C ASP A 41 -10.65 3.50 -4.76
N ARG A 42 -10.17 3.72 -5.98
CA ARG A 42 -10.93 3.53 -7.21
C ARG A 42 -10.46 2.27 -7.90
N TYR A 43 -11.41 1.44 -8.31
CA TYR A 43 -11.15 0.21 -9.05
C TYR A 43 -11.95 0.25 -10.33
N GLU A 44 -11.25 0.22 -11.45
CA GLU A 44 -11.84 0.32 -12.78
C GLU A 44 -11.43 -0.90 -13.62
N ALA A 45 -12.36 -1.40 -14.44
CA ALA A 45 -12.10 -2.42 -15.44
C ALA A 45 -12.51 -1.89 -16.81
N ALA A 46 -11.67 -0.99 -17.33
CA ALA A 46 -11.84 -0.30 -18.62
C ALA A 46 -10.73 -0.73 -19.60
N ASP A 47 -10.82 -0.33 -20.86
CA ASP A 47 -9.84 -0.69 -21.90
C ASP A 47 -8.40 -0.27 -21.53
N TYR A 48 -8.23 0.85 -20.85
CA TYR A 48 -6.93 1.35 -20.38
C TYR A 48 -6.47 0.73 -19.04
N ALA A 49 -7.38 0.08 -18.30
CA ALA A 49 -7.11 -0.59 -17.03
C ALA A 49 -7.91 -1.91 -16.93
N PRO A 50 -7.63 -2.91 -17.80
CA PRO A 50 -8.55 -4.02 -18.04
C PRO A 50 -8.65 -5.02 -16.90
N ALA A 51 -7.64 -5.09 -16.01
CA ALA A 51 -7.45 -6.21 -15.10
C ALA A 51 -7.04 -5.77 -13.68
N PRO A 52 -7.86 -4.97 -12.97
CA PRO A 52 -7.48 -4.36 -11.69
C PRO A 52 -7.11 -5.38 -10.61
N PHE A 53 -7.57 -6.62 -10.69
CA PHE A 53 -7.29 -7.68 -9.72
C PHE A 53 -6.54 -8.88 -10.32
N ASP A 54 -5.77 -8.65 -11.36
CA ASP A 54 -4.83 -9.66 -11.88
C ASP A 54 -3.43 -9.41 -11.28
N PRO A 55 -2.80 -10.40 -10.60
CA PRO A 55 -1.45 -10.23 -10.04
C PRO A 55 -0.38 -9.80 -11.05
N ALA A 56 -0.58 -10.07 -12.35
CA ALA A 56 0.35 -9.65 -13.40
C ALA A 56 0.18 -8.18 -13.83
N TYR A 57 -0.88 -7.52 -13.38
CA TYR A 57 -1.20 -6.14 -13.75
C TYR A 57 -1.32 -5.21 -12.55
N ALA A 58 -1.98 -5.66 -11.48
CA ALA A 58 -2.26 -4.85 -10.29
C ALA A 58 -0.96 -4.42 -9.60
N TYR A 59 -0.72 -3.10 -9.53
CA TYR A 59 0.43 -2.54 -8.83
C TYR A 59 0.08 -1.21 -8.16
N ASP A 60 -0.91 -1.25 -7.31
CA ASP A 60 -1.30 -0.17 -6.40
C ASP A 60 -1.82 -0.74 -5.07
N ALA A 61 -1.75 0.06 -4.01
CA ALA A 61 -2.11 -0.38 -2.66
C ALA A 61 -3.58 -0.82 -2.54
N GLY A 62 -4.50 -0.18 -3.25
CA GLY A 62 -5.92 -0.53 -3.22
C GLY A 62 -6.19 -1.90 -3.82
N ALA A 63 -5.70 -2.13 -5.06
CA ALA A 63 -5.83 -3.41 -5.74
C ALA A 63 -5.14 -4.56 -4.97
N TRP A 64 -3.96 -4.30 -4.42
CA TRP A 64 -3.26 -5.26 -3.58
C TRP A 64 -4.02 -5.61 -2.31
N ASN A 65 -4.74 -4.67 -1.71
CA ASN A 65 -5.59 -4.93 -0.56
C ASN A 65 -6.75 -5.89 -0.89
N VAL A 66 -7.26 -5.88 -2.12
CA VAL A 66 -8.24 -6.88 -2.59
C VAL A 66 -7.57 -8.22 -2.85
N LEU A 67 -6.42 -8.23 -3.52
CA LEU A 67 -5.68 -9.46 -3.83
C LEU A 67 -5.26 -10.21 -2.56
N ARG A 68 -4.79 -9.53 -1.51
CA ARG A 68 -4.43 -10.14 -0.22
C ARG A 68 -5.57 -10.90 0.45
N GLN A 69 -6.81 -10.53 0.18
CA GLN A 69 -7.98 -11.25 0.69
C GLN A 69 -8.28 -12.51 -0.12
N THR A 70 -7.92 -12.54 -1.40
CA THR A 70 -8.42 -13.52 -2.37
C THR A 70 -7.39 -14.48 -2.91
N VAL A 71 -6.11 -14.11 -2.93
CA VAL A 71 -5.02 -14.99 -3.37
C VAL A 71 -4.04 -15.23 -2.24
N GLN A 72 -3.48 -16.45 -2.15
CA GLN A 72 -2.33 -16.70 -1.29
C GLN A 72 -1.04 -16.42 -2.03
N THR A 73 -0.03 -16.09 -1.24
CA THR A 73 1.39 -16.04 -1.61
C THR A 73 2.13 -17.14 -0.86
N LEU A 74 3.35 -17.48 -1.25
CA LEU A 74 4.16 -18.47 -0.52
C LEU A 74 4.50 -18.00 0.90
N MET A 75 4.75 -16.71 1.04
CA MET A 75 5.10 -16.02 2.28
C MET A 75 4.08 -14.93 2.58
N HIS A 76 3.94 -14.48 3.82
CA HIS A 76 3.18 -13.28 4.17
C HIS A 76 3.87 -12.46 5.26
N THR A 77 3.53 -11.18 5.35
CA THR A 77 3.99 -10.30 6.42
C THR A 77 3.20 -10.61 7.69
N PRO A 78 3.85 -11.00 8.82
CA PRO A 78 3.14 -11.35 10.04
C PRO A 78 2.46 -10.14 10.68
N ARG A 79 1.49 -10.42 11.58
CA ARG A 79 0.86 -9.40 12.42
C ARG A 79 1.93 -8.59 13.15
N GLY A 80 1.86 -7.27 13.02
CA GLY A 80 2.85 -6.37 13.63
C GLY A 80 4.11 -6.12 12.79
N GLY A 81 4.23 -6.70 11.59
CA GLY A 81 5.36 -6.51 10.70
C GLY A 81 6.53 -7.47 10.97
N GLY A 82 7.71 -7.13 10.46
CA GLY A 82 8.91 -7.94 10.56
C GLY A 82 9.20 -8.78 9.32
N GLN A 83 10.03 -9.80 9.48
CA GLN A 83 10.38 -10.68 8.37
C GLN A 83 9.17 -11.53 7.94
N PRO A 84 8.98 -11.77 6.64
CA PRO A 84 7.93 -12.62 6.13
C PRO A 84 8.01 -14.05 6.68
N VAL A 85 6.86 -14.63 6.92
CA VAL A 85 6.72 -16.02 7.38
C VAL A 85 5.97 -16.85 6.35
N PRO A 86 6.11 -18.19 6.35
CA PRO A 86 5.40 -19.05 5.42
C PRO A 86 3.87 -18.92 5.51
N GLU A 87 3.17 -18.90 4.33
CA GLU A 87 1.70 -18.84 4.22
C GLU A 87 1.15 -20.04 3.44
N ALA A 88 1.14 -20.02 2.11
CA ALA A 88 0.84 -21.22 1.32
C ALA A 88 1.97 -22.27 1.44
N ALA A 89 3.17 -21.83 1.69
CA ALA A 89 4.27 -22.70 2.07
C ALA A 89 4.18 -23.14 3.54
N SER A 90 4.69 -24.31 3.86
CA SER A 90 4.98 -24.77 5.21
C SER A 90 6.41 -24.44 5.63
N ASP A 91 7.32 -24.29 4.69
CA ASP A 91 8.72 -23.92 4.89
C ASP A 91 9.26 -23.22 3.63
N CYS A 92 10.03 -22.17 3.85
CA CYS A 92 10.81 -21.52 2.81
C CYS A 92 12.16 -21.07 3.36
N ARG A 93 13.25 -21.30 2.62
CA ARG A 93 14.60 -20.89 3.02
C ARG A 93 15.57 -20.82 1.86
N PHE A 94 16.63 -20.07 2.01
CA PHE A 94 17.81 -20.18 1.16
C PHE A 94 18.49 -21.53 1.38
N THR A 95 18.96 -22.14 0.30
CA THR A 95 19.60 -23.47 0.31
C THR A 95 21.10 -23.40 0.00
N ASP A 96 21.59 -22.21 -0.28
CA ASP A 96 22.99 -21.89 -0.52
C ASP A 96 23.46 -20.70 0.33
N ASN A 97 24.77 -20.50 0.41
CA ASN A 97 25.38 -19.39 1.14
C ASN A 97 25.39 -18.07 0.33
N GLY A 98 25.03 -18.14 -0.95
CA GLY A 98 25.02 -17.00 -1.86
C GLY A 98 23.69 -16.26 -1.86
N ASN A 99 22.65 -16.82 -1.28
CA ASN A 99 21.26 -16.34 -1.37
C ASN A 99 20.74 -16.24 -2.81
N GLU A 100 21.15 -17.21 -3.63
CA GLU A 100 20.77 -17.34 -5.05
C GLU A 100 19.81 -18.51 -5.30
N SER A 101 19.62 -19.39 -4.30
CA SER A 101 18.71 -20.53 -4.37
C SER A 101 17.75 -20.51 -3.19
N TYR A 102 16.46 -20.29 -3.47
CA TYR A 102 15.40 -20.22 -2.45
C TYR A 102 14.37 -21.32 -2.65
N ARG A 103 14.25 -22.23 -1.68
CA ARG A 103 13.36 -23.38 -1.72
C ARG A 103 12.15 -23.16 -0.86
N CYS A 104 10.95 -23.48 -1.40
CA CYS A 104 9.71 -23.52 -0.65
C CYS A 104 9.02 -24.88 -0.77
N THR A 105 8.42 -25.36 0.34
CA THR A 105 7.58 -26.54 0.39
C THR A 105 6.15 -26.12 0.73
N LEU A 106 5.19 -26.50 -0.08
CA LEU A 106 3.76 -26.16 0.10
C LEU A 106 3.15 -26.91 1.27
N ARG A 107 2.12 -26.33 1.87
CA ARG A 107 1.26 -27.03 2.83
C ARG A 107 0.49 -28.15 2.15
N PRO A 108 0.21 -29.26 2.84
CA PRO A 108 -0.54 -30.36 2.24
C PRO A 108 -2.00 -29.99 2.01
N GLY A 109 -2.51 -30.39 0.83
CA GLY A 109 -3.94 -30.32 0.49
C GLY A 109 -4.46 -28.90 0.28
N LEU A 110 -3.61 -27.97 -0.19
CA LEU A 110 -4.04 -26.64 -0.65
C LEU A 110 -5.01 -26.76 -1.83
N LYS A 111 -5.98 -25.84 -1.87
CA LYS A 111 -6.99 -25.75 -2.93
C LYS A 111 -7.29 -24.30 -3.27
N PHE A 112 -7.59 -24.06 -4.53
CA PHE A 112 -8.25 -22.82 -4.96
C PHE A 112 -9.70 -22.76 -4.45
N ALA A 113 -10.30 -21.57 -4.52
CA ALA A 113 -11.71 -21.38 -4.17
C ALA A 113 -12.65 -22.24 -5.03
N SER A 114 -12.28 -22.52 -6.28
CA SER A 114 -12.96 -23.46 -7.18
C SER A 114 -12.96 -24.91 -6.70
N GLY A 115 -12.12 -25.27 -5.72
CA GLY A 115 -11.93 -26.63 -5.21
C GLY A 115 -10.80 -27.40 -5.90
N GLU A 116 -10.22 -26.87 -6.98
CA GLU A 116 -9.06 -27.46 -7.67
C GLU A 116 -7.83 -27.49 -6.75
N PRO A 117 -7.01 -28.56 -6.81
CA PRO A 117 -5.76 -28.61 -6.05
C PRO A 117 -4.79 -27.49 -6.48
N LEU A 118 -4.13 -26.87 -5.50
CA LEU A 118 -3.01 -25.97 -5.72
C LEU A 118 -1.70 -26.74 -5.52
N THR A 119 -0.81 -26.64 -6.50
CA THR A 119 0.45 -27.38 -6.55
C THR A 119 1.64 -26.48 -6.86
N ALA A 120 2.85 -26.99 -6.77
CA ALA A 120 4.08 -26.30 -7.17
C ALA A 120 4.08 -25.86 -8.66
N LYS A 121 3.28 -26.52 -9.52
CA LYS A 121 3.10 -26.09 -10.92
C LYS A 121 2.36 -24.76 -11.01
N ASP A 122 1.34 -24.57 -10.19
CA ASP A 122 0.58 -23.30 -10.15
C ASP A 122 1.46 -22.15 -9.63
N VAL A 123 2.36 -22.44 -8.67
CA VAL A 123 3.35 -21.45 -8.21
C VAL A 123 4.25 -21.04 -9.36
N LYS A 124 4.87 -22.02 -10.04
CA LYS A 124 5.72 -21.74 -11.22
C LYS A 124 4.94 -20.98 -12.29
N PHE A 125 3.75 -21.44 -12.64
CA PHE A 125 2.88 -20.79 -13.62
C PHE A 125 2.64 -19.32 -13.26
N SER A 126 2.28 -19.02 -12.03
CA SER A 126 1.95 -17.67 -11.57
C SER A 126 3.14 -16.73 -11.70
N ILE A 127 4.31 -17.15 -11.23
CA ILE A 127 5.54 -16.35 -11.32
C ILE A 127 5.98 -16.13 -12.77
N ASP A 128 6.03 -17.20 -13.57
CA ASP A 128 6.42 -17.12 -14.99
C ASP A 128 5.42 -16.25 -15.78
N ARG A 129 4.12 -16.31 -15.44
CA ARG A 129 3.07 -15.51 -16.05
C ARG A 129 3.28 -14.01 -15.82
N VAL A 130 3.53 -13.57 -14.57
CA VAL A 130 3.80 -12.16 -14.25
C VAL A 130 5.00 -11.65 -15.05
N ARG A 131 6.07 -12.44 -15.11
CA ARG A 131 7.29 -12.09 -15.85
C ARG A 131 7.09 -12.11 -17.37
N THR A 132 6.26 -13.01 -17.89
CA THR A 132 5.98 -13.15 -19.34
C THR A 132 5.07 -12.03 -19.85
N ILE A 133 4.00 -11.72 -19.12
CA ILE A 133 3.07 -10.64 -19.46
C ILE A 133 3.78 -9.29 -19.36
N ASN A 134 4.58 -9.10 -18.31
CA ASN A 134 5.40 -7.90 -18.09
C ASN A 134 4.63 -6.61 -18.41
N ALA A 135 3.45 -6.45 -17.79
CA ALA A 135 2.60 -5.28 -18.01
C ALA A 135 3.36 -3.97 -17.72
N GLU A 136 3.22 -2.97 -18.55
CA GLU A 136 4.01 -1.73 -18.56
C GLU A 136 4.08 -1.04 -17.17
N ASN A 137 2.95 -1.00 -16.46
CA ASN A 137 2.87 -0.42 -15.11
C ASN A 137 2.62 -1.51 -14.04
N GLY A 138 2.91 -2.77 -14.37
CA GLY A 138 2.72 -3.90 -13.48
C GLY A 138 3.92 -4.18 -12.57
N PRO A 139 3.77 -5.17 -11.68
CA PRO A 139 4.75 -5.45 -10.63
C PRO A 139 5.89 -6.39 -11.04
N SER A 140 6.07 -6.68 -12.33
CA SER A 140 7.05 -7.67 -12.82
C SER A 140 8.50 -7.37 -12.39
N SER A 141 8.83 -6.08 -12.19
CA SER A 141 10.15 -5.64 -11.72
C SER A 141 10.52 -6.21 -10.34
N LEU A 142 9.55 -6.47 -9.47
CA LEU A 142 9.78 -7.10 -8.17
C LEU A 142 10.32 -8.53 -8.29
N LEU A 143 10.01 -9.21 -9.39
CA LEU A 143 10.42 -10.59 -9.68
C LEU A 143 11.60 -10.66 -10.66
N SER A 144 12.23 -9.54 -10.97
CA SER A 144 13.31 -9.43 -11.97
C SER A 144 14.59 -10.20 -11.60
N THR A 145 14.85 -10.39 -10.30
CA THR A 145 15.99 -11.17 -9.79
C THR A 145 15.84 -12.66 -10.03
N ILE A 146 14.64 -13.17 -10.30
CA ILE A 146 14.43 -14.59 -10.62
C ILE A 146 15.06 -14.91 -11.98
N ASP A 147 15.90 -15.93 -12.03
CA ASP A 147 16.36 -16.57 -13.26
C ASP A 147 15.33 -17.61 -13.70
N THR A 148 15.18 -18.67 -12.92
CA THR A 148 14.26 -19.77 -13.21
C THR A 148 13.48 -20.21 -11.97
N VAL A 149 12.31 -20.82 -12.22
CA VAL A 149 11.48 -21.48 -11.20
C VAL A 149 11.43 -22.97 -11.52
N GLU A 150 11.96 -23.80 -10.63
CA GLU A 150 12.03 -25.24 -10.81
C GLU A 150 10.99 -25.95 -9.93
N VAL A 151 10.18 -26.81 -10.53
CA VAL A 151 9.27 -27.71 -9.81
C VAL A 151 10.00 -29.02 -9.50
N LYS A 152 10.36 -29.25 -8.22
CA LYS A 152 11.04 -30.47 -7.77
C LYS A 152 10.07 -31.62 -7.53
N SER A 153 8.87 -31.31 -7.03
CA SER A 153 7.78 -32.27 -6.76
C SER A 153 6.44 -31.55 -6.83
N ALA A 154 5.34 -32.23 -6.55
CA ALA A 154 4.01 -31.62 -6.55
C ALA A 154 3.86 -30.50 -5.49
N ASP A 155 4.68 -30.53 -4.46
CA ASP A 155 4.64 -29.62 -3.31
C ASP A 155 5.91 -28.79 -3.12
N THR A 156 6.93 -28.95 -3.94
CA THR A 156 8.24 -28.30 -3.74
C THR A 156 8.66 -27.50 -4.97
N VAL A 157 8.95 -26.23 -4.76
CA VAL A 157 9.46 -25.30 -5.76
C VAL A 157 10.81 -24.73 -5.31
N VAL A 158 11.73 -24.52 -6.27
CA VAL A 158 13.02 -23.85 -6.06
C VAL A 158 13.12 -22.68 -7.01
N PHE A 159 13.40 -21.51 -6.46
CA PHE A 159 13.71 -20.30 -7.22
C PHE A 159 15.23 -20.19 -7.35
N HIS A 160 15.71 -20.10 -8.57
CA HIS A 160 17.09 -19.75 -8.86
C HIS A 160 17.15 -18.26 -9.19
N LEU A 161 18.02 -17.53 -8.51
CA LEU A 161 18.16 -16.08 -8.67
C LEU A 161 19.41 -15.76 -9.48
N LYS A 162 19.36 -14.69 -10.28
CA LYS A 162 20.48 -14.19 -11.09
C LYS A 162 21.59 -13.59 -10.25
N THR A 163 21.25 -13.09 -9.09
CA THR A 163 22.14 -12.42 -8.13
C THR A 163 21.61 -12.63 -6.72
N PRO A 164 22.48 -12.55 -5.69
CA PRO A 164 22.05 -12.59 -4.30
C PRO A 164 20.91 -11.62 -4.00
N ASP A 165 19.85 -12.11 -3.35
CA ASP A 165 18.70 -11.28 -3.00
C ASP A 165 18.11 -11.66 -1.64
N ALA A 166 18.69 -11.13 -0.56
CA ALA A 166 18.19 -11.34 0.80
C ALA A 166 16.78 -10.77 1.04
N THR A 167 16.28 -9.92 0.12
CA THR A 167 14.91 -9.38 0.20
C THR A 167 13.89 -10.26 -0.53
N PHE A 168 14.32 -11.34 -1.15
CA PHE A 168 13.46 -12.24 -1.93
C PHE A 168 12.25 -12.78 -1.14
N PRO A 169 12.38 -13.18 0.15
CA PRO A 169 11.22 -13.57 0.97
C PRO A 169 10.14 -12.49 1.06
N TYR A 170 10.52 -11.21 1.14
CA TYR A 170 9.58 -10.09 1.16
C TYR A 170 8.84 -9.95 -0.18
N LYS A 171 9.55 -10.13 -1.30
CA LYS A 171 8.96 -10.10 -2.65
C LYS A 171 7.94 -11.21 -2.83
N LEU A 172 8.22 -12.41 -2.29
CA LEU A 172 7.28 -13.54 -2.28
C LEU A 172 6.08 -13.35 -1.34
N ALA A 173 6.09 -12.34 -0.47
CA ALA A 173 4.95 -11.96 0.37
C ALA A 173 4.06 -10.87 -0.28
N THR A 174 4.47 -10.33 -1.45
CA THR A 174 3.67 -9.35 -2.19
C THR A 174 2.66 -10.01 -3.12
N PRO A 175 1.52 -9.35 -3.43
CA PRO A 175 0.56 -9.86 -4.41
C PRO A 175 1.12 -10.07 -5.82
N ALA A 176 2.28 -9.49 -6.15
CA ALA A 176 3.02 -9.82 -7.37
C ALA A 176 3.38 -11.31 -7.48
N ALA A 177 3.57 -11.97 -6.33
CA ALA A 177 3.80 -13.42 -6.23
C ALA A 177 2.53 -14.21 -5.89
N GLY A 178 1.35 -13.61 -6.08
CA GLY A 178 0.05 -14.23 -5.84
C GLY A 178 -0.15 -15.48 -6.70
N ILE A 179 -0.53 -16.59 -6.05
CA ILE A 179 -0.70 -17.89 -6.71
C ILE A 179 -2.09 -17.97 -7.34
N VAL A 180 -2.13 -18.17 -8.65
CA VAL A 180 -3.37 -18.33 -9.43
C VAL A 180 -3.36 -19.67 -10.18
N SER A 181 -4.55 -20.19 -10.48
CA SER A 181 -4.71 -21.48 -11.15
C SER A 181 -4.32 -21.40 -12.62
N GLU A 182 -3.43 -22.30 -13.09
CA GLU A 182 -3.09 -22.45 -14.51
C GLU A 182 -4.28 -22.82 -15.40
N LYS A 183 -5.36 -23.37 -14.80
CA LYS A 183 -6.60 -23.70 -15.50
C LYS A 183 -7.54 -22.50 -15.67
N ALA A 184 -7.47 -21.52 -14.75
CA ALA A 184 -8.38 -20.39 -14.71
C ALA A 184 -7.77 -19.11 -15.34
N TYR A 185 -6.45 -19.05 -15.48
CA TYR A 185 -5.73 -17.89 -16.01
C TYR A 185 -4.94 -18.27 -17.27
N ASP A 186 -4.95 -17.39 -18.26
CA ASP A 186 -4.12 -17.54 -19.47
C ASP A 186 -2.67 -17.15 -19.16
N ALA A 187 -1.70 -17.91 -19.69
CA ALA A 187 -0.28 -17.69 -19.45
C ALA A 187 0.27 -16.37 -20.03
N LYS A 188 -0.40 -15.78 -21.02
CA LYS A 188 0.07 -14.63 -21.80
C LYS A 188 -0.92 -13.48 -21.85
N LYS A 189 -2.12 -13.65 -21.27
CA LYS A 189 -3.17 -12.63 -21.30
C LYS A 189 -3.60 -12.26 -19.89
N LEU A 190 -3.91 -10.99 -19.70
CA LEU A 190 -4.52 -10.50 -18.47
C LEU A 190 -5.93 -11.05 -18.31
N ARG A 191 -6.31 -11.33 -17.06
CA ARG A 191 -7.69 -11.66 -16.71
C ARG A 191 -8.47 -10.38 -16.50
N ALA A 192 -9.21 -9.99 -17.52
CA ALA A 192 -10.00 -8.77 -17.49
C ALA A 192 -11.14 -8.81 -16.46
N GLY A 193 -11.54 -7.63 -16.00
CA GLY A 193 -12.63 -7.44 -15.04
C GLY A 193 -12.21 -7.66 -13.59
N PHE A 194 -13.21 -7.89 -12.73
CA PHE A 194 -13.03 -7.95 -11.28
C PHE A 194 -13.02 -9.36 -10.70
N ALA A 195 -13.13 -10.40 -11.54
CA ALA A 195 -13.20 -11.78 -11.06
C ALA A 195 -11.80 -12.30 -10.67
N VAL A 196 -11.71 -12.88 -9.47
CA VAL A 196 -10.49 -13.52 -8.95
C VAL A 196 -10.81 -14.98 -8.63
N ASP A 197 -9.96 -15.91 -9.10
CA ASP A 197 -9.92 -17.29 -8.63
C ASP A 197 -8.58 -17.54 -7.95
N GLY A 198 -8.58 -17.45 -6.63
CA GLY A 198 -7.40 -17.64 -5.79
C GLY A 198 -7.67 -18.62 -4.67
N SER A 199 -6.69 -18.81 -3.81
CA SER A 199 -6.75 -19.70 -2.63
C SER A 199 -6.77 -18.94 -1.30
N GLY A 200 -6.95 -17.62 -1.33
CA GLY A 200 -6.89 -16.74 -0.17
C GLY A 200 -7.98 -17.01 0.87
N PRO A 201 -7.92 -16.30 2.03
CA PRO A 201 -8.84 -16.48 3.15
C PRO A 201 -10.30 -16.18 2.80
N TYR A 202 -10.55 -15.40 1.75
CA TYR A 202 -11.90 -15.07 1.29
C TYR A 202 -12.07 -15.32 -0.20
N THR A 203 -13.30 -15.63 -0.58
CA THR A 203 -13.82 -15.47 -1.94
C THR A 203 -14.42 -14.07 -2.08
N MET A 204 -14.45 -13.52 -3.28
CA MET A 204 -14.99 -12.18 -3.53
C MET A 204 -16.12 -12.21 -4.56
N LYS A 205 -17.18 -11.42 -4.28
CA LYS A 205 -18.21 -11.07 -5.25
C LYS A 205 -18.18 -9.54 -5.47
N ALA A 206 -17.94 -9.12 -6.71
CA ALA A 206 -17.93 -7.73 -7.12
C ALA A 206 -19.35 -7.25 -7.49
N GLU A 207 -19.70 -6.04 -7.07
CA GLU A 207 -20.83 -5.28 -7.57
C GLU A 207 -20.28 -4.06 -8.32
N VAL A 208 -20.72 -3.90 -9.55
CA VAL A 208 -20.14 -2.97 -10.52
C VAL A 208 -21.21 -2.00 -11.03
N LYS A 209 -20.83 -0.74 -11.23
CA LYS A 209 -21.66 0.27 -11.90
C LYS A 209 -20.85 0.88 -13.04
N GLY A 210 -21.25 0.59 -14.28
CA GLY A 210 -20.41 0.85 -15.45
C GLY A 210 -19.17 -0.03 -15.38
N ASP A 211 -18.01 0.58 -15.49
CA ASP A 211 -16.67 -0.03 -15.35
C ASP A 211 -16.06 0.09 -13.94
N HIS A 212 -16.81 0.66 -12.98
CA HIS A 212 -16.33 0.89 -11.61
C HIS A 212 -16.88 -0.12 -10.62
N LEU A 213 -16.01 -0.64 -9.74
CA LEU A 213 -16.41 -1.40 -8.57
C LEU A 213 -17.05 -0.46 -7.54
N VAL A 214 -18.27 -0.76 -7.11
CA VAL A 214 -18.96 0.00 -6.05
C VAL A 214 -18.99 -0.74 -4.72
N ARG A 215 -18.92 -2.09 -4.76
CA ARG A 215 -18.88 -2.93 -3.58
C ARG A 215 -18.17 -4.26 -3.88
N ALA A 216 -17.28 -4.68 -3.00
CA ALA A 216 -16.74 -6.04 -2.97
C ALA A 216 -17.23 -6.74 -1.71
N VAL A 217 -17.81 -7.92 -1.88
CA VAL A 217 -18.28 -8.77 -0.77
C VAL A 217 -17.32 -9.93 -0.62
N PHE A 218 -16.57 -9.93 0.48
CA PHE A 218 -15.65 -10.99 0.86
C PHE A 218 -16.38 -11.98 1.77
N SER A 219 -16.38 -13.25 1.40
CA SER A 219 -16.95 -14.35 2.19
C SER A 219 -15.86 -15.36 2.49
N LYS A 220 -15.81 -15.88 3.72
CA LYS A 220 -14.83 -16.87 4.14
C LYS A 220 -14.72 -18.00 3.13
N ASN A 221 -13.50 -18.28 2.69
CA ASN A 221 -13.23 -19.37 1.76
C ASN A 221 -13.18 -20.71 2.53
N PRO A 222 -14.10 -21.65 2.28
CA PRO A 222 -14.11 -22.93 2.98
C PRO A 222 -12.91 -23.82 2.63
N ASN A 223 -12.24 -23.54 1.50
CA ASN A 223 -11.07 -24.27 1.03
C ASN A 223 -9.74 -23.69 1.53
N TYR A 224 -9.77 -22.52 2.19
CA TYR A 224 -8.56 -21.86 2.68
C TYR A 224 -7.80 -22.74 3.67
N LYS A 225 -6.49 -22.88 3.44
CA LYS A 225 -5.54 -23.54 4.33
C LYS A 225 -4.30 -22.68 4.49
N GLY A 226 -4.21 -21.99 5.61
CA GLY A 226 -3.09 -21.13 6.01
C GLY A 226 -3.16 -20.88 7.52
N ASP A 227 -2.27 -20.02 8.01
CA ASP A 227 -2.17 -19.74 9.45
C ASP A 227 -3.03 -18.55 9.91
N LEU A 228 -3.64 -17.80 8.97
CA LEU A 228 -4.46 -16.65 9.32
C LEU A 228 -5.72 -17.09 10.08
N LYS A 229 -6.01 -16.38 11.18
CA LYS A 229 -7.17 -16.64 12.04
C LYS A 229 -8.26 -15.63 11.70
N LEU A 230 -9.26 -16.07 10.93
CA LEU A 230 -10.36 -15.21 10.52
C LEU A 230 -11.30 -14.94 11.70
N GLN A 231 -11.43 -13.66 12.08
CA GLN A 231 -12.32 -13.20 13.16
C GLN A 231 -13.74 -12.91 12.67
N ASN A 232 -13.99 -13.06 11.37
CA ASN A 232 -15.28 -12.86 10.73
C ASN A 232 -15.48 -13.81 9.56
N ASP A 233 -16.73 -14.04 9.18
CA ASP A 233 -17.09 -14.86 8.03
C ASP A 233 -17.41 -14.01 6.79
N LYS A 234 -17.63 -12.70 6.97
CA LYS A 234 -18.04 -11.81 5.86
C LYS A 234 -17.67 -10.36 6.12
N VAL A 235 -17.02 -9.73 5.13
CA VAL A 235 -16.73 -8.29 5.11
C VAL A 235 -17.17 -7.70 3.77
N GLU A 236 -17.65 -6.46 3.80
CA GLU A 236 -17.94 -5.68 2.60
C GLU A 236 -16.95 -4.51 2.52
N LEU A 237 -16.32 -4.33 1.37
CA LEU A 237 -15.59 -3.11 1.03
C LEU A 237 -16.50 -2.25 0.13
N ARG A 238 -16.75 -1.01 0.53
CA ARG A 238 -17.55 -0.03 -0.24
C ARG A 238 -16.69 1.13 -0.69
N THR A 239 -16.80 1.48 -1.96
CA THR A 239 -16.09 2.63 -2.53
C THR A 239 -16.92 3.90 -2.38
N PHE A 240 -16.24 5.02 -2.20
CA PHE A 240 -16.82 6.36 -2.11
C PHE A 240 -16.11 7.31 -3.06
N THR A 241 -16.81 8.31 -3.53
CA THR A 241 -16.25 9.31 -4.47
C THR A 241 -15.20 10.19 -3.81
N ASP A 242 -15.37 10.45 -2.49
CA ASP A 242 -14.49 11.34 -1.73
C ASP A 242 -14.51 11.00 -0.22
N SER A 243 -13.56 11.56 0.50
CA SER A 243 -13.39 11.35 1.94
C SER A 243 -14.54 11.94 2.77
N ALA A 244 -15.21 12.99 2.30
CA ALA A 244 -16.35 13.62 3.01
C ALA A 244 -17.58 12.71 2.98
N ALA A 245 -17.92 12.15 1.80
CA ALA A 245 -19.01 11.20 1.65
C ALA A 245 -18.78 9.93 2.48
N MET A 246 -17.53 9.44 2.51
CA MET A 246 -17.12 8.29 3.30
C MET A 246 -17.20 8.57 4.81
N GLY A 247 -16.67 9.71 5.28
CA GLY A 247 -16.74 10.14 6.68
C GLY A 247 -18.19 10.30 7.16
N LYS A 248 -19.07 10.88 6.31
CA LYS A 248 -20.50 10.96 6.61
C LYS A 248 -21.13 9.56 6.70
N ALA A 249 -20.76 8.63 5.84
CA ALA A 249 -21.27 7.25 5.91
C ALA A 249 -20.86 6.55 7.21
N LEU A 250 -19.66 6.83 7.74
CA LEU A 250 -19.19 6.31 9.03
C LEU A 250 -20.01 6.91 10.18
N THR A 251 -20.20 8.22 10.21
CA THR A 251 -20.97 8.90 11.28
C THR A 251 -22.44 8.50 11.29
N ASP A 252 -23.05 8.33 10.12
CA ASP A 252 -24.43 7.84 9.95
C ASP A 252 -24.60 6.33 10.27
N GLY A 253 -23.50 5.58 10.48
CA GLY A 253 -23.54 4.13 10.74
C GLY A 253 -23.79 3.25 9.52
N ARG A 254 -23.68 3.81 8.30
CA ARG A 254 -23.81 3.05 7.04
C ARG A 254 -22.58 2.21 6.71
N ILE A 255 -21.43 2.55 7.28
CA ILE A 255 -20.21 1.75 7.30
C ILE A 255 -19.69 1.66 8.74
N HIS A 256 -18.85 0.66 9.02
CA HIS A 256 -18.37 0.38 10.37
C HIS A 256 -16.91 0.83 10.57
N MET A 257 -16.14 0.93 9.52
CA MET A 257 -14.72 1.30 9.56
C MET A 257 -14.34 2.04 8.27
N VAL A 258 -13.40 2.97 8.42
CA VAL A 258 -12.69 3.61 7.31
C VAL A 258 -11.23 3.22 7.41
N SER A 259 -10.68 2.68 6.32
CA SER A 259 -9.27 2.36 6.19
C SER A 259 -8.56 3.49 5.44
N ARG A 260 -7.40 3.89 5.90
CA ARG A 260 -6.35 4.75 5.32
C ARG A 260 -6.75 6.03 4.52
N THR A 261 -7.95 6.25 4.10
CA THR A 261 -8.31 7.34 3.17
C THR A 261 -9.07 8.51 3.83
N LEU A 262 -8.87 8.72 5.14
CA LEU A 262 -9.32 9.94 5.81
C LEU A 262 -8.47 11.14 5.37
N SER A 263 -9.13 12.28 5.12
CA SER A 263 -8.41 13.52 4.84
C SER A 263 -7.66 14.05 6.08
N PRO A 264 -6.59 14.85 5.93
CA PRO A 264 -5.91 15.49 7.06
C PRO A 264 -6.86 16.33 7.95
N ALA A 265 -7.85 16.97 7.33
CA ALA A 265 -8.87 17.73 8.05
C ALA A 265 -9.75 16.81 8.92
N GLN A 266 -10.21 15.68 8.39
CA GLN A 266 -10.98 14.69 9.15
C GLN A 266 -10.16 14.07 10.29
N ILE A 267 -8.88 13.77 10.06
CA ILE A 267 -7.98 13.26 11.11
C ILE A 267 -7.87 14.29 12.24
N THR A 268 -7.72 15.56 11.91
CA THR A 268 -7.66 16.66 12.90
C THR A 268 -8.97 16.79 13.67
N GLU A 269 -10.08 16.81 12.96
CA GLU A 269 -11.42 16.92 13.55
C GLU A 269 -11.75 15.74 14.46
N PHE A 270 -11.60 14.50 13.97
CA PHE A 270 -11.88 13.28 14.73
C PHE A 270 -10.93 13.09 15.91
N SER A 271 -9.70 13.64 15.82
CA SER A 271 -8.77 13.66 16.97
C SER A 271 -9.19 14.62 18.06
N ALA A 272 -9.77 15.78 17.71
CA ALA A 272 -10.20 16.79 18.66
C ALA A 272 -11.62 16.52 19.18
N ASN A 273 -12.53 16.14 18.31
CA ASN A 273 -13.96 15.95 18.57
C ASN A 273 -14.45 14.67 17.87
N PRO A 274 -14.12 13.48 18.39
CA PRO A 274 -14.54 12.24 17.75
C PRO A 274 -16.06 12.13 17.67
N PRO A 275 -16.63 11.73 16.52
CA PRO A 275 -18.06 11.51 16.41
C PRO A 275 -18.53 10.45 17.40
N LYS A 276 -19.76 10.59 17.92
CA LYS A 276 -20.32 9.65 18.90
C LYS A 276 -20.25 8.19 18.40
N GLY A 277 -19.65 7.32 19.19
CA GLY A 277 -19.51 5.91 18.85
C GLY A 277 -18.49 5.63 17.74
N VAL A 278 -17.55 6.55 17.50
CA VAL A 278 -16.44 6.39 16.56
C VAL A 278 -15.12 6.61 17.29
N LYS A 279 -14.18 5.69 17.11
CA LYS A 279 -12.82 5.79 17.63
C LYS A 279 -11.85 5.97 16.46
N LEU A 280 -10.97 6.96 16.58
CA LEU A 280 -9.84 7.14 15.68
C LEU A 280 -8.60 6.46 16.27
N THR A 281 -7.98 5.57 15.50
CA THR A 281 -6.77 4.85 15.90
C THR A 281 -5.63 5.23 14.95
N GLN A 282 -4.50 5.70 15.50
CA GLN A 282 -3.29 5.93 14.74
C GLN A 282 -2.54 4.61 14.55
N MET A 283 -2.14 4.35 13.32
CA MET A 283 -1.37 3.17 12.92
C MET A 283 0.03 3.60 12.45
N PRO A 284 1.04 2.73 12.51
CA PRO A 284 2.31 2.98 11.85
C PRO A 284 2.10 3.19 10.35
N GLY A 285 2.89 4.07 9.72
CA GLY A 285 2.85 4.30 8.27
C GLY A 285 4.26 4.44 7.72
N LEU A 286 4.50 3.83 6.56
CA LEU A 286 5.79 3.86 5.85
C LEU A 286 5.69 4.58 4.50
N GLU A 287 4.53 5.17 4.19
CA GLU A 287 4.40 6.05 3.04
C GLU A 287 5.33 7.24 3.16
N ILE A 288 6.02 7.59 2.08
CA ILE A 288 6.87 8.79 2.02
C ILE A 288 6.43 9.71 0.87
N ARG A 289 6.67 11.02 1.04
CA ARG A 289 6.55 12.02 -0.02
C ARG A 289 7.88 12.68 -0.27
N TYR A 290 8.13 12.98 -1.53
CA TYR A 290 9.39 13.52 -1.98
C TYR A 290 9.24 14.38 -3.24
N ILE A 291 10.24 15.22 -3.50
CA ILE A 291 10.47 15.85 -4.79
C ILE A 291 11.55 15.03 -5.52
N GLY A 292 11.21 14.48 -6.69
CA GLY A 292 12.17 13.87 -7.60
C GLY A 292 12.75 14.91 -8.56
N PHE A 293 14.00 14.71 -8.96
CA PHE A 293 14.67 15.57 -9.93
C PHE A 293 15.09 14.78 -11.15
N ASN A 294 14.76 15.29 -12.34
CA ASN A 294 15.41 14.87 -13.57
C ASN A 294 16.80 15.49 -13.61
N THR A 295 17.83 14.76 -13.17
CA THR A 295 19.20 15.27 -13.05
C THR A 295 19.86 15.64 -14.38
N ASP A 296 19.24 15.33 -15.52
CA ASP A 296 19.67 15.75 -16.86
C ASP A 296 19.03 17.08 -17.28
N ALA A 297 17.95 17.50 -16.62
CA ALA A 297 17.25 18.74 -16.94
C ALA A 297 18.09 19.97 -16.56
N PRO A 298 18.27 20.95 -17.45
CA PRO A 298 19.17 22.11 -17.25
C PRO A 298 18.95 22.87 -15.94
N ALA A 299 17.67 23.01 -15.51
CA ALA A 299 17.31 23.79 -14.31
C ALA A 299 17.81 23.15 -13.00
N VAL A 300 18.03 21.84 -12.97
CA VAL A 300 18.40 21.06 -11.77
C VAL A 300 19.60 20.14 -12.00
N LYS A 301 20.24 20.22 -13.15
CA LYS A 301 21.43 19.41 -13.48
C LYS A 301 22.57 19.66 -12.51
N ASP A 302 22.79 20.93 -12.16
CA ASP A 302 23.79 21.27 -11.17
C ASP A 302 23.35 20.79 -9.78
N LYS A 303 24.22 20.01 -9.14
CA LYS A 303 23.99 19.47 -7.80
C LYS A 303 23.75 20.57 -6.76
N ALA A 304 24.44 21.71 -6.90
CA ALA A 304 24.31 22.81 -5.97
C ALA A 304 22.88 23.39 -5.92
N VAL A 305 22.16 23.39 -7.05
CA VAL A 305 20.75 23.82 -7.08
C VAL A 305 19.90 22.87 -6.23
N ARG A 306 20.06 21.56 -6.39
CA ARG A 306 19.31 20.55 -5.63
C ARG A 306 19.67 20.57 -4.15
N GLN A 307 20.96 20.77 -3.82
CA GLN A 307 21.43 20.93 -2.44
C GLN A 307 20.90 22.21 -1.79
N ALA A 308 20.82 23.31 -2.53
CA ALA A 308 20.25 24.56 -2.05
C ALA A 308 18.74 24.42 -1.76
N LEU A 309 17.99 23.70 -2.61
CA LEU A 309 16.59 23.36 -2.34
C LEU A 309 16.48 22.51 -1.06
N ALA A 310 17.35 21.50 -0.88
CA ALA A 310 17.38 20.67 0.31
C ALA A 310 17.67 21.46 1.60
N ALA A 311 18.51 22.49 1.52
CA ALA A 311 18.83 23.38 2.63
C ALA A 311 17.72 24.42 2.92
N ALA A 312 16.91 24.81 1.92
CA ALA A 312 15.90 25.86 2.04
C ALA A 312 14.52 25.36 2.47
N VAL A 313 14.17 24.09 2.18
CA VAL A 313 12.82 23.54 2.44
C VAL A 313 12.58 23.34 3.92
N ASP A 314 11.55 24.00 4.46
CA ASP A 314 11.03 23.80 5.82
C ASP A 314 9.93 22.72 5.83
N ARG A 315 10.31 21.51 6.18
CA ARG A 315 9.42 20.36 6.29
C ARG A 315 8.38 20.52 7.40
N ASN A 316 8.78 21.14 8.52
CA ASN A 316 7.88 21.36 9.66
C ASN A 316 6.75 22.33 9.31
N ALA A 317 7.05 23.39 8.57
CA ALA A 317 6.05 24.34 8.11
C ALA A 317 5.05 23.71 7.13
N ILE A 318 5.52 22.83 6.22
CA ILE A 318 4.63 22.07 5.32
C ILE A 318 3.69 21.20 6.14
N ILE A 319 4.21 20.41 7.06
CA ILE A 319 3.41 19.50 7.87
C ILE A 319 2.40 20.25 8.72
N SER A 320 2.84 21.28 9.43
CA SER A 320 1.99 22.09 10.30
C SER A 320 0.82 22.73 9.52
N LYS A 321 1.09 23.20 8.29
CA LYS A 321 0.08 23.88 7.48
C LYS A 321 -0.88 22.92 6.76
N VAL A 322 -0.40 21.75 6.32
CA VAL A 322 -1.14 20.88 5.40
C VAL A 322 -1.62 19.60 6.06
N TYR A 323 -0.74 18.91 6.79
CA TYR A 323 -0.97 17.53 7.22
C TYR A 323 -1.23 17.38 8.71
N GLY A 324 -0.79 18.34 9.55
CA GLY A 324 -0.97 18.28 10.99
C GLY A 324 -0.48 16.96 11.58
N LYS A 325 -1.38 16.21 12.20
CA LYS A 325 -1.07 14.91 12.82
C LYS A 325 -0.83 13.78 11.83
N ALA A 326 -1.23 13.95 10.56
CA ALA A 326 -1.18 12.89 9.56
C ALA A 326 0.23 12.61 9.01
N ALA A 327 1.21 13.46 9.29
CA ALA A 327 2.58 13.30 8.80
C ALA A 327 3.62 13.70 9.85
N GLN A 328 4.87 13.35 9.56
CA GLN A 328 6.05 13.79 10.29
C GLN A 328 7.18 14.09 9.31
N PRO A 329 8.13 15.00 9.63
CA PRO A 329 9.24 15.33 8.73
C PRO A 329 10.12 14.12 8.48
N LEU A 330 10.58 13.98 7.25
CA LEU A 330 11.48 12.89 6.85
C LEU A 330 12.77 13.47 6.26
N TYR A 331 13.88 12.97 6.77
CA TYR A 331 15.23 13.42 6.39
C TYR A 331 16.07 12.32 5.73
N SER A 332 15.38 11.31 5.19
CA SER A 332 15.93 10.22 4.38
C SER A 332 14.85 9.66 3.46
N LEU A 333 15.21 8.87 2.45
CA LEU A 333 14.25 8.04 1.71
C LEU A 333 13.73 6.88 2.57
N VAL A 334 14.58 6.35 3.45
CA VAL A 334 14.19 5.26 4.37
C VAL A 334 13.39 5.85 5.52
N PRO A 335 12.16 5.35 5.80
CA PRO A 335 11.33 5.81 6.92
C PRO A 335 11.97 5.57 8.29
N THR A 336 11.58 6.39 9.28
CA THR A 336 12.18 6.39 10.63
C THR A 336 12.04 5.07 11.39
N SER A 337 11.04 4.26 11.07
CA SER A 337 10.79 2.95 11.72
C SER A 337 11.35 1.76 10.95
N VAL A 338 12.00 1.98 9.81
CA VAL A 338 12.64 0.91 9.03
C VAL A 338 14.09 0.73 9.49
N PRO A 339 14.54 -0.50 9.78
CA PRO A 339 15.93 -0.77 10.14
C PRO A 339 16.92 -0.19 9.11
N GLY A 340 17.98 0.42 9.60
CA GLY A 340 18.99 1.08 8.76
C GLY A 340 18.68 2.55 8.43
N HIS A 341 17.56 3.12 8.94
CA HIS A 341 17.29 4.56 8.79
C HIS A 341 18.41 5.44 9.35
N VAL A 342 18.80 6.46 8.58
CA VAL A 342 19.73 7.52 9.00
C VAL A 342 19.16 8.87 8.55
N ASN A 343 19.22 9.89 9.41
CA ASN A 343 18.75 11.25 9.09
C ASN A 343 19.76 12.02 8.22
N SER A 344 20.22 11.46 7.10
CA SER A 344 21.34 11.96 6.31
C SER A 344 21.12 13.40 5.80
N PHE A 345 19.90 13.76 5.40
CA PHE A 345 19.58 15.15 5.02
C PHE A 345 19.68 16.12 6.22
N ARG A 346 19.20 15.72 7.41
CA ARG A 346 19.31 16.54 8.60
C ARG A 346 20.76 16.71 9.04
N ASN A 347 21.54 15.64 9.01
CA ASN A 347 22.95 15.64 9.36
C ASN A 347 23.73 16.59 8.44
N LYS A 348 23.40 16.59 7.13
CA LYS A 348 24.10 17.41 6.14
C LYS A 348 23.60 18.85 6.07
N TYR A 349 22.29 19.08 6.05
CA TYR A 349 21.69 20.40 5.80
C TYR A 349 21.20 21.10 7.06
N GLY A 350 20.88 20.35 8.12
CA GLY A 350 20.26 20.89 9.34
C GLY A 350 18.77 21.16 9.16
N GLU A 351 18.27 22.14 9.87
CA GLU A 351 16.95 22.74 9.64
C GLU A 351 17.01 23.71 8.44
N ALA A 352 15.83 24.16 7.96
CA ALA A 352 15.74 25.11 6.85
C ALA A 352 16.62 26.34 7.09
N ASN A 353 17.51 26.61 6.15
CA ASN A 353 18.53 27.67 6.28
C ASN A 353 18.80 28.36 4.94
N THR A 354 18.23 29.55 4.78
CA THR A 354 18.38 30.36 3.57
C THR A 354 19.83 30.80 3.34
N ALA A 355 20.60 31.10 4.40
CA ALA A 355 21.99 31.50 4.26
C ALA A 355 22.88 30.37 3.74
N LYS A 356 22.63 29.12 4.20
CA LYS A 356 23.32 27.92 3.69
C LYS A 356 22.97 27.68 2.22
N ALA A 357 21.68 27.80 1.86
CA ALA A 357 21.24 27.68 0.47
C ALA A 357 21.90 28.73 -0.44
N ALA A 358 21.96 29.97 0.00
CA ALA A 358 22.62 31.05 -0.73
C ALA A 358 24.13 30.78 -0.92
N ALA A 359 24.81 30.28 0.11
CA ALA A 359 26.24 29.92 0.02
C ALA A 359 26.47 28.83 -1.02
N LEU A 360 25.67 27.74 -1.00
CA LEU A 360 25.78 26.65 -1.97
C LEU A 360 25.63 27.13 -3.42
N LEU A 361 24.66 28.01 -3.70
CA LEU A 361 24.45 28.56 -5.04
C LEU A 361 25.60 29.49 -5.45
N LYS A 362 26.06 30.36 -4.53
CA LYS A 362 27.15 31.30 -4.76
C LYS A 362 28.48 30.58 -5.05
N ASP A 363 28.83 29.59 -4.25
CA ASP A 363 30.07 28.83 -4.39
C ASP A 363 30.13 28.06 -5.71
N ALA A 364 28.96 27.65 -6.23
CA ALA A 364 28.82 27.02 -7.55
C ALA A 364 28.69 28.04 -8.70
N GLY A 365 28.69 29.34 -8.44
CA GLY A 365 28.54 30.40 -9.45
C GLY A 365 27.14 30.46 -10.07
N ILE A 366 26.12 29.91 -9.41
CA ILE A 366 24.74 29.89 -9.88
C ILE A 366 24.08 31.25 -9.68
N LYS A 367 23.52 31.82 -10.76
CA LYS A 367 22.76 33.08 -10.70
C LYS A 367 21.41 32.89 -10.05
N THR A 368 21.04 33.78 -9.15
CA THR A 368 19.72 33.82 -8.49
C THR A 368 18.86 34.96 -9.03
N PRO A 369 17.51 34.83 -9.02
CA PRO A 369 16.77 33.63 -8.61
C PRO A 369 16.84 32.50 -9.63
N VAL A 370 16.95 31.25 -9.13
CA VAL A 370 16.84 30.03 -9.96
C VAL A 370 15.39 29.80 -10.33
N LYS A 371 15.09 29.76 -11.63
CA LYS A 371 13.74 29.50 -12.12
C LYS A 371 13.48 27.99 -12.19
N LEU A 372 12.39 27.54 -11.58
CA LEU A 372 12.02 26.12 -11.56
C LEU A 372 10.50 25.95 -11.45
N THR A 373 9.97 25.02 -12.24
CA THR A 373 8.59 24.55 -12.10
C THR A 373 8.56 23.26 -11.30
N LEU A 374 7.76 23.22 -10.22
CA LEU A 374 7.44 22.01 -9.47
C LEU A 374 6.14 21.44 -10.01
N ASN A 375 6.20 20.25 -10.60
CA ASN A 375 5.05 19.56 -11.15
C ASN A 375 4.47 18.59 -10.13
N TYR A 376 3.13 18.47 -10.06
CA TYR A 376 2.46 17.55 -9.15
C TYR A 376 1.17 16.98 -9.75
N THR A 377 0.69 15.87 -9.22
CA THR A 377 -0.63 15.32 -9.59
C THR A 377 -1.71 15.83 -8.65
N LYS A 378 -2.89 16.19 -9.20
CA LYS A 378 -4.00 16.80 -8.46
C LYS A 378 -4.92 15.75 -7.78
N ASP A 379 -4.98 14.54 -8.32
CA ASP A 379 -6.04 13.56 -8.06
C ASP A 379 -5.55 12.19 -7.53
N HIS A 380 -4.25 12.05 -7.22
CA HIS A 380 -3.68 10.76 -6.84
C HIS A 380 -3.29 10.65 -5.34
N TYR A 381 -2.77 11.72 -4.75
CA TYR A 381 -2.22 11.69 -3.39
C TYR A 381 -3.08 12.42 -2.33
N GLY A 382 -4.31 12.75 -2.68
CA GLY A 382 -5.29 13.35 -1.78
C GLY A 382 -5.28 14.88 -1.74
N ASP A 383 -6.23 15.41 -0.99
CA ASP A 383 -6.66 16.82 -1.01
C ASP A 383 -5.58 17.82 -0.56
N GLY A 384 -4.58 17.36 0.19
CA GLY A 384 -3.49 18.22 0.70
C GLY A 384 -2.43 18.59 -0.34
N THR A 385 -2.34 17.85 -1.46
CA THR A 385 -1.21 17.94 -2.39
C THR A 385 -1.06 19.33 -3.01
N ALA A 386 -2.13 19.95 -3.48
CA ALA A 386 -2.08 21.29 -4.06
C ALA A 386 -1.60 22.33 -3.03
N THR A 387 -2.08 22.25 -1.80
CA THR A 387 -1.68 23.15 -0.70
C THR A 387 -0.21 22.93 -0.30
N GLU A 388 0.29 21.69 -0.36
CA GLU A 388 1.71 21.38 -0.15
C GLU A 388 2.59 22.10 -1.18
N PHE A 389 2.26 21.99 -2.47
CA PHE A 389 3.04 22.60 -3.54
C PHE A 389 2.98 24.13 -3.52
N GLU A 390 1.82 24.73 -3.23
CA GLU A 390 1.74 26.18 -2.99
C GLU A 390 2.53 26.62 -1.75
N THR A 391 2.61 25.80 -0.71
CA THR A 391 3.41 26.07 0.47
C THR A 391 4.90 26.03 0.13
N LEU A 392 5.35 25.01 -0.60
CA LEU A 392 6.74 24.91 -1.10
C LEU A 392 7.12 26.11 -1.96
N LYS A 393 6.28 26.51 -2.92
CA LYS A 393 6.48 27.69 -3.75
C LYS A 393 6.66 28.94 -2.90
N ASN A 394 5.76 29.18 -1.94
CA ASN A 394 5.81 30.37 -1.09
C ASN A 394 7.07 30.40 -0.20
N GLN A 395 7.46 29.27 0.38
CA GLN A 395 8.70 29.15 1.16
C GLN A 395 9.92 29.50 0.31
N LEU A 396 10.08 28.85 -0.84
CA LEU A 396 11.25 28.98 -1.68
C LEU A 396 11.36 30.39 -2.30
N ASN A 397 10.24 30.96 -2.78
CA ASN A 397 10.20 32.30 -3.32
C ASN A 397 10.51 33.39 -2.26
N SER A 398 10.08 33.17 -1.01
CA SER A 398 10.38 34.10 0.08
C SER A 398 11.89 34.26 0.37
N THR A 399 12.69 33.25 -0.02
CA THR A 399 14.15 33.32 0.12
C THR A 399 14.83 34.28 -0.87
N GLN A 400 14.14 34.62 -1.95
CA GLN A 400 14.68 35.37 -3.11
C GLN A 400 15.81 34.63 -3.86
N LEU A 401 16.08 33.38 -3.51
CA LEU A 401 17.06 32.52 -4.19
C LEU A 401 16.43 31.75 -5.35
N PHE A 402 15.11 31.56 -5.30
CA PHE A 402 14.35 30.81 -6.27
C PHE A 402 13.15 31.61 -6.81
N ASP A 403 12.78 31.31 -8.06
CA ASP A 403 11.55 31.76 -8.73
C ASP A 403 10.77 30.50 -9.11
N ILE A 404 9.98 30.01 -8.14
CA ILE A 404 9.22 28.75 -8.25
C ILE A 404 7.84 29.01 -8.81
N THR A 405 7.48 28.25 -9.84
CA THR A 405 6.10 28.06 -10.28
C THR A 405 5.63 26.64 -9.92
N VAL A 406 4.32 26.42 -9.80
CA VAL A 406 3.74 25.09 -9.56
C VAL A 406 2.75 24.77 -10.66
N GLN A 407 2.73 23.50 -11.10
CA GLN A 407 1.83 23.03 -12.13
C GLN A 407 1.25 21.66 -11.73
N GLY A 408 -0.08 21.62 -11.59
CA GLY A 408 -0.82 20.39 -11.31
C GLY A 408 -1.47 19.83 -12.57
N SER A 409 -1.37 18.51 -12.78
CA SER A 409 -2.08 17.77 -13.83
C SER A 409 -2.70 16.49 -13.25
N ASP A 410 -3.60 15.87 -14.00
CA ASP A 410 -4.21 14.62 -13.59
C ASP A 410 -3.22 13.46 -13.71
N TRP A 411 -3.35 12.42 -12.90
CA TRP A 411 -2.40 11.32 -12.83
C TRP A 411 -2.13 10.65 -14.18
N THR A 412 -3.17 10.50 -14.99
CA THR A 412 -3.10 9.89 -16.33
C THR A 412 -2.23 10.67 -17.31
N GLU A 413 -2.08 11.98 -17.11
CA GLU A 413 -1.17 12.84 -17.87
C GLU A 413 0.19 12.97 -17.18
N PHE A 414 0.16 13.13 -15.86
CA PHE A 414 1.34 13.38 -15.04
C PHE A 414 2.36 12.25 -15.12
N ARG A 415 1.92 11.01 -14.91
CA ARG A 415 2.84 9.88 -14.79
C ARG A 415 3.58 9.55 -16.10
N PRO A 416 2.93 9.50 -17.29
CA PRO A 416 3.63 9.36 -18.55
C PRO A 416 4.64 10.49 -18.83
N ALA A 417 4.28 11.75 -18.58
CA ALA A 417 5.15 12.90 -18.78
C ALA A 417 6.37 12.84 -17.85
N GLN A 418 6.17 12.46 -16.58
CA GLN A 418 7.25 12.28 -15.62
C GLN A 418 8.23 11.18 -16.08
N LYS A 419 7.73 10.01 -16.51
CA LYS A 419 8.56 8.90 -17.02
C LYS A 419 9.34 9.28 -18.28
N LYS A 420 8.76 10.11 -19.13
CA LYS A 420 9.41 10.62 -20.35
C LYS A 420 10.52 11.65 -20.04
N GLY A 421 10.55 12.17 -18.81
CA GLY A 421 11.52 13.18 -18.40
C GLY A 421 11.11 14.62 -18.75
N ASP A 422 9.83 14.88 -19.03
CA ASP A 422 9.34 16.21 -19.39
C ASP A 422 9.39 17.20 -18.20
N TYR A 423 9.50 16.70 -16.96
CA TYR A 423 9.55 17.53 -15.75
C TYR A 423 10.95 17.58 -15.15
N ALA A 424 11.47 18.80 -14.90
CA ALA A 424 12.75 19.00 -14.21
C ALA A 424 12.66 18.63 -12.72
N ALA A 425 11.53 18.97 -12.08
CA ALA A 425 11.24 18.63 -10.69
C ALA A 425 9.76 18.28 -10.52
N TYR A 426 9.48 17.25 -9.74
CA TYR A 426 8.14 16.71 -9.60
C TYR A 426 7.91 16.08 -8.22
N GLY A 427 6.68 16.16 -7.73
CA GLY A 427 6.28 15.54 -6.48
C GLY A 427 5.66 14.17 -6.70
N LEU A 428 6.18 13.19 -5.98
CA LEU A 428 5.62 11.84 -5.94
C LEU A 428 5.57 11.31 -4.51
N GLY A 429 4.85 10.21 -4.34
CA GLY A 429 4.85 9.41 -3.13
C GLY A 429 5.38 8.00 -3.42
N TRP A 430 5.82 7.34 -2.37
CA TRP A 430 6.13 5.93 -2.39
C TRP A 430 5.39 5.21 -1.28
N PHE A 431 4.56 4.27 -1.65
CA PHE A 431 3.98 3.27 -0.77
C PHE A 431 4.84 2.02 -0.90
N PRO A 432 5.50 1.56 0.17
CA PRO A 432 6.42 0.44 0.03
C PRO A 432 5.70 -0.87 -0.29
N ASP A 433 6.31 -1.68 -1.13
CA ASP A 433 5.85 -3.03 -1.42
C ASP A 433 6.10 -3.97 -0.23
N TYR A 434 7.17 -3.67 0.52
CA TYR A 434 7.57 -4.38 1.73
C TYR A 434 8.41 -3.47 2.66
N ALA A 435 8.46 -3.83 3.94
CA ALA A 435 9.11 -3.03 4.98
C ALA A 435 10.62 -3.37 5.11
N ASP A 436 11.41 -3.08 4.08
CA ASP A 436 12.86 -3.15 4.10
C ASP A 436 13.46 -1.91 3.44
N ALA A 437 14.64 -1.47 3.89
CA ALA A 437 15.33 -0.29 3.34
C ALA A 437 15.62 -0.42 1.82
N ASP A 438 15.82 -1.63 1.31
CA ASP A 438 16.01 -1.88 -0.12
C ASP A 438 14.83 -1.35 -0.94
N ASN A 439 13.60 -1.48 -0.46
CA ASN A 439 12.40 -0.98 -1.16
C ASN A 439 12.26 0.56 -1.15
N PHE A 440 13.07 1.24 -0.37
CA PHE A 440 13.15 2.71 -0.33
C PHE A 440 14.41 3.27 -1.01
N LEU A 441 15.31 2.42 -1.44
CA LEU A 441 16.56 2.82 -2.09
C LEU A 441 16.63 2.31 -3.54
N ALA A 442 16.45 1.03 -3.76
CA ALA A 442 16.57 0.42 -5.08
C ALA A 442 15.62 1.02 -6.14
N PRO A 443 14.32 1.24 -5.88
CA PRO A 443 13.41 1.85 -6.85
C PRO A 443 13.82 3.24 -7.34
N PHE A 444 14.72 3.91 -6.63
CA PHE A 444 15.23 5.24 -6.96
C PHE A 444 16.63 5.22 -7.56
N LEU A 445 17.45 4.21 -7.24
CA LEU A 445 18.89 4.24 -7.45
C LEU A 445 19.42 3.16 -8.41
N GLU A 446 18.67 2.08 -8.64
CA GLU A 446 19.04 1.03 -9.60
C GLU A 446 19.11 1.56 -11.04
N GLN A 447 19.78 0.83 -11.90
CA GLN A 447 19.95 1.23 -13.31
C GLN A 447 18.61 1.35 -14.01
N ASP A 448 17.80 0.30 -13.94
CA ASP A 448 16.47 0.24 -14.56
C ASP A 448 15.41 0.46 -13.46
N ASN A 449 15.55 1.58 -12.71
CA ASN A 449 14.69 1.86 -11.58
C ASN A 449 13.24 2.10 -12.01
N PHE A 450 12.29 1.67 -11.18
CA PHE A 450 10.86 1.77 -11.45
C PHE A 450 10.39 3.21 -11.72
N LEU A 451 11.04 4.18 -11.09
CA LEU A 451 10.65 5.59 -11.21
C LEU A 451 11.13 6.25 -12.52
N GLY A 452 12.05 5.59 -13.24
CA GLY A 452 12.61 6.13 -14.50
C GLY A 452 13.48 7.37 -14.28
N THR A 453 14.17 7.46 -13.12
CA THR A 453 15.07 8.59 -12.86
C THR A 453 16.38 8.41 -13.63
N PRO A 454 16.95 9.49 -14.25
CA PRO A 454 18.21 9.39 -14.99
C PRO A 454 19.44 9.35 -14.07
N TYR A 455 19.26 9.60 -12.77
CA TYR A 455 20.36 9.60 -11.80
C TYR A 455 21.14 8.28 -11.80
N ALA A 456 22.46 8.38 -11.83
CA ALA A 456 23.36 7.24 -11.79
C ALA A 456 24.50 7.50 -10.81
N ASN A 457 24.74 6.53 -9.93
CA ASN A 457 25.91 6.50 -9.06
C ASN A 457 26.52 5.08 -9.11
N SER A 458 27.77 4.99 -9.59
CA SER A 458 28.42 3.68 -9.79
C SER A 458 28.64 2.93 -8.49
N THR A 459 29.05 3.61 -7.42
CA THR A 459 29.26 3.01 -6.09
C THR A 459 27.96 2.38 -5.57
N VAL A 460 26.85 3.10 -5.68
CA VAL A 460 25.55 2.59 -5.27
C VAL A 460 25.17 1.33 -6.08
N ARG A 461 25.26 1.42 -7.41
CA ARG A 461 24.80 0.36 -8.32
C ARG A 461 25.65 -0.90 -8.31
N THR A 462 26.98 -0.73 -8.26
CA THR A 462 27.92 -1.86 -8.44
C THR A 462 28.44 -2.43 -7.12
N LYS A 463 28.32 -1.68 -6.01
CA LYS A 463 28.82 -2.10 -4.70
C LYS A 463 27.72 -2.18 -3.65
N LEU A 464 27.07 -1.05 -3.30
CA LEU A 464 26.25 -0.95 -2.10
C LEU A 464 24.93 -1.72 -2.19
N ILE A 465 24.20 -1.65 -3.31
CA ILE A 465 22.98 -2.45 -3.51
C ILE A 465 23.32 -3.94 -3.50
N PRO A 466 24.32 -4.45 -4.28
CA PRO A 466 24.73 -5.84 -4.20
C PRO A 466 25.17 -6.29 -2.80
N GLU A 467 25.95 -5.49 -2.08
CA GLU A 467 26.37 -5.81 -0.71
C GLU A 467 25.18 -5.90 0.25
N SER A 468 24.23 -4.96 0.18
CA SER A 468 23.04 -4.99 1.03
C SER A 468 22.17 -6.23 0.80
N ARG A 469 22.14 -6.74 -0.44
CA ARG A 469 21.34 -7.91 -0.84
C ARG A 469 22.00 -9.26 -0.55
N LYS A 470 23.29 -9.28 -0.23
CA LYS A 470 23.98 -10.50 0.21
C LYS A 470 23.68 -10.86 1.67
N ALA A 471 23.27 -9.92 2.49
CA ALA A 471 23.12 -10.10 3.92
C ALA A 471 21.67 -10.45 4.30
N VAL A 472 21.39 -11.70 4.65
CA VAL A 472 20.08 -12.14 5.16
C VAL A 472 19.77 -11.47 6.49
N ASP A 473 20.75 -11.36 7.39
CA ASP A 473 20.65 -10.49 8.56
C ASP A 473 20.78 -9.03 8.13
N ARG A 474 19.67 -8.31 8.17
CA ARG A 474 19.60 -6.91 7.72
C ARG A 474 20.43 -5.95 8.57
N ASN A 475 20.85 -6.34 9.79
CA ASN A 475 21.81 -5.56 10.58
C ASN A 475 23.21 -5.57 9.94
N VAL A 476 23.58 -6.64 9.27
CA VAL A 476 24.85 -6.73 8.52
C VAL A 476 24.81 -5.84 7.27
N ALA A 477 23.63 -5.61 6.69
CA ALA A 477 23.46 -4.70 5.56
C ALA A 477 23.46 -3.20 5.97
N ALA A 478 23.31 -2.89 7.25
CA ALA A 478 23.13 -1.50 7.73
C ALA A 478 24.23 -0.52 7.30
N PRO A 479 25.54 -0.86 7.25
CA PRO A 479 26.57 0.05 6.75
C PRO A 479 26.36 0.46 5.29
N ALA A 480 26.06 -0.49 4.39
CA ALA A 480 25.80 -0.20 2.98
C ALA A 480 24.51 0.63 2.81
N ILE A 481 23.46 0.31 3.59
CA ILE A 481 22.20 1.07 3.62
C ILE A 481 22.43 2.50 4.10
N SER A 482 23.27 2.71 5.13
CA SER A 482 23.60 4.04 5.63
C SER A 482 24.39 4.86 4.58
N GLU A 483 25.42 4.26 3.96
CA GLU A 483 26.22 4.91 2.93
C GLU A 483 25.38 5.34 1.71
N MET A 484 24.41 4.50 1.29
CA MET A 484 23.48 4.88 0.21
C MET A 484 22.65 6.11 0.58
N GLN A 485 22.15 6.23 1.81
CA GLN A 485 21.38 7.40 2.28
C GLN A 485 22.25 8.66 2.31
N ASP A 486 23.52 8.54 2.72
CA ASP A 486 24.46 9.66 2.73
C ASP A 486 24.79 10.14 1.30
N ILE A 487 24.96 9.22 0.35
CA ILE A 487 25.13 9.54 -1.07
C ILE A 487 23.88 10.24 -1.63
N VAL A 488 22.68 9.77 -1.28
CA VAL A 488 21.42 10.44 -1.69
C VAL A 488 21.35 11.85 -1.13
N ALA A 489 21.75 12.07 0.12
CA ALA A 489 21.79 13.41 0.71
C ALA A 489 22.91 14.28 0.09
N GLU A 490 24.01 13.69 -0.38
CA GLU A 490 25.08 14.41 -1.09
C GLU A 490 24.65 14.85 -2.48
N ASP A 491 24.08 13.93 -3.27
CA ASP A 491 23.78 14.16 -4.69
C ASP A 491 22.38 14.74 -4.93
N VAL A 492 21.48 14.57 -3.97
CA VAL A 492 20.07 15.01 -3.99
C VAL A 492 19.35 14.68 -5.31
N PRO A 493 19.35 13.40 -5.74
CA PRO A 493 18.52 13.03 -6.88
C PRO A 493 17.02 13.03 -6.51
N VAL A 494 16.77 12.90 -5.21
CA VAL A 494 15.44 12.93 -4.59
C VAL A 494 15.53 13.70 -3.27
N LEU A 495 14.57 14.56 -3.00
CA LEU A 495 14.45 15.32 -1.76
C LEU A 495 13.27 14.80 -0.94
N PRO A 496 13.50 14.02 0.12
CA PRO A 496 12.44 13.55 1.01
C PRO A 496 11.82 14.72 1.77
N LEU A 497 10.49 14.73 1.88
CA LEU A 497 9.72 15.76 2.55
C LEU A 497 9.15 15.29 3.87
N TRP A 498 8.33 14.23 3.83
CA TRP A 498 7.64 13.73 5.01
C TRP A 498 7.27 12.25 4.89
N GLN A 499 7.04 11.63 6.05
CA GLN A 499 6.53 10.27 6.22
C GLN A 499 5.10 10.36 6.74
N GLY A 500 4.20 9.61 6.12
CA GLY A 500 2.80 9.51 6.50
C GLY A 500 2.61 8.70 7.77
N LYS A 501 1.59 9.08 8.55
CA LYS A 501 0.99 8.26 9.60
C LYS A 501 -0.36 7.80 9.11
N GLN A 502 -0.70 6.55 9.38
CA GLN A 502 -1.98 6.00 8.99
C GLN A 502 -3.00 6.19 10.11
N TYR A 503 -4.24 6.39 9.73
CA TYR A 503 -5.35 6.50 10.66
C TYR A 503 -6.51 5.63 10.18
N VAL A 504 -7.08 4.91 11.12
CA VAL A 504 -8.28 4.11 10.93
C VAL A 504 -9.35 4.65 11.86
N ALA A 505 -10.52 4.96 11.33
CA ALA A 505 -11.68 5.32 12.12
C ALA A 505 -12.69 4.15 12.12
N ALA A 506 -13.08 3.68 13.29
CA ALA A 506 -14.01 2.56 13.42
C ALA A 506 -15.09 2.88 14.45
N ARG A 507 -16.29 2.31 14.22
CA ARG A 507 -17.40 2.40 15.17
C ARG A 507 -17.18 1.46 16.35
N ASP A 508 -17.76 1.84 17.49
CA ASP A 508 -17.85 0.96 18.66
C ASP A 508 -18.45 -0.40 18.26
N GLY A 509 -17.96 -1.47 18.90
CA GLY A 509 -18.36 -2.85 18.58
C GLY A 509 -17.62 -3.47 17.40
N ILE A 510 -16.67 -2.78 16.76
CA ILE A 510 -15.67 -3.40 15.87
C ILE A 510 -14.40 -3.65 16.65
N THR A 511 -13.91 -4.89 16.65
CA THR A 511 -12.68 -5.33 17.33
C THR A 511 -11.58 -5.66 16.33
N GLY A 512 -10.32 -5.73 16.77
CA GLY A 512 -9.16 -6.03 15.92
C GLY A 512 -8.75 -4.88 15.00
N VAL A 513 -9.29 -3.68 15.21
CA VAL A 513 -9.02 -2.49 14.41
C VAL A 513 -7.52 -2.15 14.41
N GLU A 514 -6.86 -2.29 15.55
CA GLU A 514 -5.43 -2.05 15.74
C GLU A 514 -4.51 -2.99 14.94
N TRP A 515 -5.06 -4.04 14.37
CA TRP A 515 -4.36 -5.02 13.54
C TRP A 515 -4.84 -5.04 12.09
N SER A 516 -5.88 -4.27 11.79
CA SER A 516 -6.54 -4.30 10.48
C SER A 516 -5.74 -3.66 9.35
N VAL A 517 -4.75 -2.83 9.67
CA VAL A 517 -3.84 -2.21 8.70
C VAL A 517 -2.42 -2.26 9.25
N ASN A 518 -1.48 -2.77 8.48
CA ASN A 518 -0.07 -2.80 8.86
C ASN A 518 0.69 -1.55 8.36
N ALA A 519 1.98 -1.47 8.68
CA ALA A 519 2.80 -0.29 8.36
C ALA A 519 2.95 -0.01 6.86
N ILE A 520 2.86 -1.02 6.01
CA ILE A 520 2.90 -0.90 4.54
C ILE A 520 1.51 -0.70 3.91
N SER A 521 0.50 -0.37 4.72
CA SER A 521 -0.89 -0.14 4.31
C SER A 521 -1.64 -1.38 3.81
N ASP A 522 -1.20 -2.58 4.18
CA ASP A 522 -1.95 -3.79 3.89
C ASP A 522 -3.19 -3.87 4.77
N LEU A 523 -4.34 -3.98 4.13
CA LEU A 523 -5.62 -4.17 4.79
C LEU A 523 -5.81 -5.66 5.13
N GLN A 524 -5.94 -5.96 6.41
CA GLN A 524 -6.07 -7.30 6.95
C GLN A 524 -7.51 -7.52 7.45
N LEU A 525 -8.45 -7.78 6.54
CA LEU A 525 -9.88 -7.92 6.87
C LEU A 525 -10.16 -9.08 7.83
N TRP A 526 -9.32 -10.09 7.84
CA TRP A 526 -9.43 -11.25 8.75
C TRP A 526 -9.25 -10.90 10.23
N GLU A 527 -8.62 -9.77 10.54
CA GLU A 527 -8.43 -9.30 11.91
C GLU A 527 -9.68 -8.67 12.52
N LEU A 528 -10.58 -8.19 11.66
CA LEU A 528 -11.79 -7.49 12.11
C LEU A 528 -12.80 -8.46 12.70
N GLY A 529 -13.31 -8.14 13.88
CA GLY A 529 -14.37 -8.88 14.56
C GLY A 529 -15.51 -7.97 15.02
N ARG A 530 -16.56 -8.59 15.58
CA ARG A 530 -17.64 -7.89 16.29
C ARG A 530 -17.61 -8.31 17.75
N GLY A 531 -17.73 -7.38 18.64
CA GLY A 531 -17.73 -7.65 20.07
C GLY A 531 -17.87 -6.35 20.88
N VAL A 532 -17.82 -6.47 22.19
CA VAL A 532 -17.69 -5.31 23.07
C VAL A 532 -16.21 -4.96 23.10
N SER A 533 -15.85 -3.75 22.68
CA SER A 533 -14.51 -3.21 22.92
C SER A 533 -14.30 -3.12 24.42
N GLY A 534 -13.35 -3.90 24.94
CA GLY A 534 -12.95 -3.86 26.35
C GLY A 534 -12.30 -2.53 26.73
#